data_c0306eb90b43274df58630c2f1a1716b
#
_entry.id   c0306eb90b43274df58630c2f1a1716b
#
_cell.length_a   1.000
_cell.length_b   1.000
_cell.length_c   1.000
_cell.angle_alpha   90.00
_cell.angle_beta   90.00
_cell.angle_gamma   90.00
#
_symmetry.space_group_name_H-M   'P 1'
#
loop_
_entity.id
_entity.type
_entity.pdbx_description
1 polymer ?
#
loop_
_entity_poly.entity_id
_entity_poly.type
_entity_poly.pdbx_seq_one_letter_code
_entity_poly.pdbx_strand_id
1 'polypeptide(L)'
;MEAPIGTKLGINNKLICIVVFALLTGCQQQKAGEDMSAVKLPVYQSNGIFASARLKGALQLKQECLYVNDILIIFPEHTAQWDSKKQTLSYKGKHIAIGSELDIAGGFGNFQQDNLRIKHLSPMCDHQNIWFAG
;
A
#
# COMPACT_ATOMS: atom_id res chain seq x y z
N MET A 1 48.16 -29.43 -42.94
CA MET A 1 47.13 -28.83 -43.78
C MET A 1 45.80 -28.59 -43.07
N GLU A 2 45.49 -29.30 -42.04
CA GLU A 2 44.23 -29.15 -41.34
C GLU A 2 44.27 -28.17 -40.18
N ALA A 3 45.44 -27.78 -39.75
CA ALA A 3 45.62 -26.86 -38.60
C ALA A 3 44.94 -25.48 -38.74
N PRO A 4 44.84 -24.85 -39.94
CA PRO A 4 44.24 -23.54 -40.05
C PRO A 4 42.72 -23.50 -39.81
N ILE A 5 42.04 -24.61 -39.98
CA ILE A 5 40.57 -24.67 -39.85
C ILE A 5 40.15 -24.56 -38.40
N GLY A 6 40.88 -25.17 -37.48
CA GLY A 6 40.61 -25.11 -36.08
C GLY A 6 40.74 -23.74 -35.43
N THR A 7 41.64 -22.95 -35.96
CA THR A 7 41.90 -21.58 -35.48
C THR A 7 40.73 -20.64 -35.76
N LYS A 8 40.07 -20.81 -36.88
CA LYS A 8 38.89 -20.01 -37.26
C LYS A 8 37.67 -20.29 -36.38
N LEU A 9 37.48 -21.51 -35.96
CA LEU A 9 36.41 -21.91 -35.08
C LEU A 9 36.57 -21.29 -33.67
N GLY A 10 37.81 -21.17 -33.22
CA GLY A 10 38.08 -20.53 -31.93
C GLY A 10 37.72 -19.04 -31.87
N ILE A 11 37.91 -18.33 -32.98
CA ILE A 11 37.57 -16.90 -33.05
C ILE A 11 36.07 -16.71 -33.04
N ASN A 12 35.32 -17.57 -33.72
CA ASN A 12 33.85 -17.48 -33.75
C ASN A 12 33.21 -17.74 -32.39
N ASN A 13 33.80 -18.66 -31.61
CA ASN A 13 33.32 -18.93 -30.26
C ASN A 13 33.52 -17.75 -29.32
N LYS A 14 34.61 -17.01 -29.48
CA LYS A 14 34.83 -15.80 -28.68
C LYS A 14 33.83 -14.68 -29.04
N LEU A 15 33.53 -14.55 -30.33
CA LEU A 15 32.53 -13.58 -30.80
C LEU A 15 31.13 -13.93 -30.30
N ILE A 16 30.77 -15.21 -30.32
CA ILE A 16 29.47 -15.66 -29.77
C ILE A 16 29.35 -15.40 -28.27
N CYS A 17 30.40 -15.62 -27.51
CA CYS A 17 30.41 -15.31 -26.09
C CYS A 17 30.21 -13.82 -25.81
N ILE A 18 30.81 -12.95 -26.60
CA ILE A 18 30.67 -11.49 -26.42
C ILE A 18 29.25 -11.04 -26.74
N VAL A 19 28.64 -11.58 -27.81
CA VAL A 19 27.27 -11.24 -28.16
C VAL A 19 26.26 -11.72 -27.11
N VAL A 20 26.46 -12.93 -26.61
CA VAL A 20 25.60 -13.48 -25.54
C VAL A 20 25.72 -12.66 -24.27
N PHE A 21 26.91 -12.17 -23.93
CA PHE A 21 27.10 -11.33 -22.74
C PHE A 21 26.44 -9.96 -22.87
N ALA A 22 26.45 -9.39 -24.08
CA ALA A 22 25.77 -8.11 -24.33
C ALA A 22 24.25 -8.20 -24.24
N LEU A 23 23.67 -9.36 -24.60
CA LEU A 23 22.23 -9.57 -24.52
C LEU A 23 21.75 -9.79 -23.09
N LEU A 24 22.58 -10.26 -22.18
CA LEU A 24 22.21 -10.48 -20.77
C LEU A 24 22.22 -9.20 -19.93
N THR A 25 22.89 -8.16 -20.37
CA THR A 25 22.93 -6.89 -19.65
C THR A 25 21.70 -6.00 -19.92
N GLY A 26 20.88 -6.32 -20.89
CA GLY A 26 19.69 -5.54 -21.24
C GLY A 26 18.45 -5.79 -20.40
N CYS A 27 18.44 -6.82 -19.55
CA CYS A 27 17.23 -7.22 -18.81
C CYS A 27 17.14 -6.71 -17.38
N GLN A 28 18.00 -5.81 -16.93
CA GLN A 28 18.01 -5.36 -15.54
C GLN A 28 17.42 -3.97 -15.30
N GLN A 29 16.59 -3.51 -16.17
CA GLN A 29 15.79 -2.33 -15.86
C GLN A 29 14.40 -2.72 -15.41
N GLN A 30 14.32 -3.51 -14.37
CA GLN A 30 13.16 -3.43 -13.54
C GLN A 30 13.32 -2.17 -12.70
N LYS A 31 12.57 -1.15 -13.03
CA LYS A 31 12.28 -0.08 -12.10
C LYS A 31 11.62 -0.70 -10.87
N ALA A 32 12.43 -1.14 -9.94
CA ALA A 32 11.99 -1.36 -8.60
C ALA A 32 11.68 0.02 -8.03
N GLY A 33 10.44 0.42 -7.97
CA GLY A 33 10.23 1.69 -7.33
C GLY A 33 8.90 2.38 -7.50
N GLU A 34 8.00 1.86 -8.24
CA GLU A 34 6.63 2.27 -8.00
C GLU A 34 6.05 1.27 -7.02
N ASP A 35 6.14 1.64 -5.78
CA ASP A 35 5.37 1.04 -4.70
C ASP A 35 3.89 1.39 -4.97
N MET A 36 3.33 0.71 -5.97
CA MET A 36 1.96 0.88 -6.43
C MET A 36 0.95 0.41 -5.38
N SER A 37 1.43 -0.07 -4.25
CA SER A 37 0.61 -0.63 -3.19
C SER A 37 0.67 0.16 -1.89
N ALA A 38 1.05 1.43 -1.92
CA ALA A 38 0.82 2.29 -0.78
C ALA A 38 -0.68 2.50 -0.64
N VAL A 39 -1.31 1.69 0.17
CA VAL A 39 -2.70 1.89 0.60
C VAL A 39 -2.79 3.30 1.16
N LYS A 40 -3.44 4.18 0.42
CA LYS A 40 -3.75 5.51 0.92
C LYS A 40 -4.97 5.38 1.81
N LEU A 41 -4.79 5.65 3.09
CA LEU A 41 -5.91 5.70 4.02
C LEU A 41 -6.86 6.83 3.66
N PRO A 42 -8.18 6.60 3.73
CA PRO A 42 -9.14 7.70 3.63
C PRO A 42 -8.98 8.62 4.84
N VAL A 43 -8.89 9.91 4.56
CA VAL A 43 -8.67 10.93 5.58
C VAL A 43 -9.65 12.08 5.44
N TYR A 44 -9.82 12.85 6.49
CA TYR A 44 -10.63 14.07 6.49
C TYR A 44 -9.89 15.22 7.16
N GLN A 45 -10.21 16.41 6.77
CA GLN A 45 -9.68 17.60 7.44
C GLN A 45 -10.46 17.83 8.74
N SER A 46 -9.78 17.69 9.85
CA SER A 46 -10.35 17.93 11.17
C SER A 46 -10.33 19.43 11.49
N ASN A 47 -11.38 19.90 12.13
CA ASN A 47 -11.45 21.24 12.73
C ASN A 47 -10.99 21.26 14.21
N GLY A 48 -10.43 20.14 14.69
CA GLY A 48 -10.00 19.97 16.09
C GLY A 48 -11.11 19.62 17.07
N ILE A 49 -12.34 19.51 16.62
CA ILE A 49 -13.47 19.06 17.42
C ILE A 49 -13.77 17.61 17.05
N PHE A 50 -13.69 16.72 18.03
CA PHE A 50 -13.88 15.29 17.81
C PHE A 50 -15.05 14.78 18.66
N ALA A 51 -15.81 13.87 18.09
CA ALA A 51 -16.77 13.11 18.86
C ALA A 51 -16.04 12.16 19.81
N SER A 52 -16.66 11.87 20.94
CA SER A 52 -16.06 11.07 22.03
C SER A 52 -16.62 9.66 22.15
N ALA A 53 -17.40 9.21 21.17
CA ALA A 53 -17.85 7.83 21.13
C ALA A 53 -16.66 6.88 20.92
N ARG A 54 -16.82 5.62 21.27
CA ARG A 54 -15.77 4.61 21.15
C ARG A 54 -16.21 3.50 20.20
N LEU A 55 -15.31 3.16 19.29
CA LEU A 55 -15.45 1.98 18.43
C LEU A 55 -14.34 1.00 18.78
N LYS A 56 -14.70 -0.21 19.13
CA LYS A 56 -13.77 -1.23 19.58
C LYS A 56 -14.01 -2.54 18.84
N GLY A 57 -12.95 -3.15 18.33
CA GLY A 57 -12.98 -4.41 17.63
C GLY A 57 -11.68 -4.72 16.91
N ALA A 58 -11.64 -5.85 16.25
CA ALA A 58 -10.47 -6.27 15.47
C ALA A 58 -10.30 -5.40 14.22
N LEU A 59 -9.08 -4.92 13.99
CA LEU A 59 -8.73 -4.19 12.78
C LEU A 59 -8.72 -5.17 11.59
N GLN A 60 -9.45 -4.85 10.55
CA GLN A 60 -9.59 -5.66 9.35
C GLN A 60 -9.16 -4.88 8.12
N LEU A 61 -8.48 -5.55 7.20
CA LEU A 61 -8.15 -5.02 5.88
C LEU A 61 -9.00 -5.76 4.85
N LYS A 62 -9.81 -5.02 4.10
CA LYS A 62 -10.62 -5.56 3.00
C LYS A 62 -10.47 -4.64 1.80
N GLN A 63 -10.03 -5.18 0.65
CA GLN A 63 -9.88 -4.41 -0.60
C GLN A 63 -9.12 -3.08 -0.38
N GLU A 64 -8.02 -3.14 0.37
CA GLU A 64 -7.16 -2.00 0.68
C GLU A 64 -7.82 -0.93 1.59
N CYS A 65 -8.89 -1.27 2.27
CA CYS A 65 -9.62 -0.40 3.18
C CYS A 65 -9.60 -0.97 4.59
N LEU A 66 -9.48 -0.11 5.59
CA LEU A 66 -9.43 -0.51 7.01
C LEU A 66 -10.81 -0.39 7.66
N TYR A 67 -11.21 -1.45 8.32
CA TYR A 67 -12.49 -1.57 9.01
C TYR A 67 -12.33 -2.05 10.44
N VAL A 68 -13.28 -1.67 11.27
CA VAL A 68 -13.56 -2.29 12.56
C VAL A 68 -15.05 -2.62 12.61
N ASN A 69 -15.40 -3.87 12.85
CA ASN A 69 -16.80 -4.34 12.85
C ASN A 69 -17.58 -3.96 11.56
N ASP A 70 -16.92 -4.12 10.40
CA ASP A 70 -17.47 -3.72 9.10
C ASP A 70 -17.75 -2.21 8.93
N ILE A 71 -17.24 -1.39 9.81
CA ILE A 71 -17.33 0.06 9.75
C ILE A 71 -16.01 0.60 9.19
N LEU A 72 -16.08 1.35 8.09
CA LEU A 72 -14.94 1.96 7.45
C LEU A 72 -14.38 3.09 8.32
N ILE A 73 -13.08 3.06 8.59
CA ILE A 73 -12.43 4.08 9.41
C ILE A 73 -11.86 5.19 8.52
N ILE A 74 -12.24 6.42 8.81
CA ILE A 74 -11.72 7.63 8.19
C ILE A 74 -10.88 8.36 9.23
N PHE A 75 -9.60 8.61 8.92
CA PHE A 75 -8.68 9.23 9.87
C PHE A 75 -8.56 10.74 9.65
N PRO A 76 -8.27 11.52 10.70
CA PRO A 76 -7.85 12.90 10.51
C PRO A 76 -6.55 12.95 9.67
N GLU A 77 -6.42 13.95 8.81
CA GLU A 77 -5.21 14.13 8.00
C GLU A 77 -3.95 14.13 8.88
N HIS A 78 -2.88 13.51 8.39
CA HIS A 78 -1.56 13.47 9.03
C HIS A 78 -1.48 12.74 10.38
N THR A 79 -2.48 11.96 10.75
CA THR A 79 -2.51 11.28 12.05
C THR A 79 -2.30 9.77 11.96
N ALA A 80 -2.56 9.17 10.84
CA ALA A 80 -2.48 7.73 10.64
C ALA A 80 -1.58 7.37 9.47
N GLN A 81 -0.85 6.27 9.60
CA GLN A 81 0.01 5.72 8.56
C GLN A 81 -0.22 4.22 8.45
N TRP A 82 -0.20 3.72 7.23
CA TRP A 82 -0.32 2.30 6.94
C TRP A 82 0.98 1.75 6.39
N ASP A 83 1.49 0.69 7.02
CA ASP A 83 2.62 -0.09 6.53
C ASP A 83 2.11 -1.37 5.89
N SER A 84 2.14 -1.42 4.55
CA SER A 84 1.63 -2.57 3.79
C SER A 84 2.52 -3.81 3.93
N LYS A 85 3.81 -3.64 4.17
CA LYS A 85 4.73 -4.77 4.36
C LYS A 85 4.50 -5.47 5.69
N LYS A 86 4.29 -4.68 6.74
CA LYS A 86 4.04 -5.20 8.10
C LYS A 86 2.56 -5.43 8.39
N GLN A 87 1.66 -5.02 7.50
CA GLN A 87 0.22 -5.05 7.71
C GLN A 87 -0.16 -4.40 9.06
N THR A 88 0.36 -3.20 9.28
CA THR A 88 0.28 -2.49 10.56
C THR A 88 -0.16 -1.05 10.37
N LEU A 89 -1.13 -0.65 11.16
CA LEU A 89 -1.59 0.73 11.29
C LEU A 89 -0.82 1.44 12.41
N SER A 90 -0.24 2.59 12.10
CA SER A 90 0.31 3.50 13.10
C SER A 90 -0.66 4.65 13.33
N TYR A 91 -1.16 4.78 14.55
CA TYR A 91 -2.13 5.80 14.93
C TYR A 91 -1.93 6.21 16.39
N LYS A 92 -1.80 7.50 16.64
CA LYS A 92 -1.58 8.07 17.99
C LYS A 92 -0.48 7.36 18.79
N GLY A 93 0.66 7.10 18.14
CA GLY A 93 1.82 6.45 18.78
C GLY A 93 1.67 4.95 19.01
N LYS A 94 0.59 4.35 18.56
CA LYS A 94 0.36 2.90 18.65
C LYS A 94 0.55 2.25 17.30
N HIS A 95 1.01 1.00 17.31
CA HIS A 95 1.15 0.15 16.13
C HIS A 95 0.17 -1.02 16.27
N ILE A 96 -0.82 -1.07 15.41
CA ILE A 96 -1.91 -2.04 15.47
C ILE A 96 -1.82 -2.93 14.22
N ALA A 97 -1.55 -4.21 14.43
CA ALA A 97 -1.54 -5.20 13.35
C ALA A 97 -2.97 -5.59 12.94
N ILE A 98 -3.14 -6.03 11.70
CA ILE A 98 -4.40 -6.62 11.25
C ILE A 98 -4.77 -7.80 12.15
N GLY A 99 -6.03 -7.86 12.55
CA GLY A 99 -6.55 -8.85 13.47
C GLY A 99 -6.43 -8.47 14.96
N SER A 100 -5.61 -7.47 15.29
CA SER A 100 -5.50 -6.96 16.67
C SER A 100 -6.63 -6.00 16.98
N GLU A 101 -6.95 -5.88 18.25
CA GLU A 101 -7.99 -4.98 18.74
C GLU A 101 -7.58 -3.52 18.57
N LEU A 102 -8.45 -2.76 17.94
CA LEU A 102 -8.39 -1.30 17.89
C LEU A 102 -9.54 -0.74 18.74
N ASP A 103 -9.21 0.16 19.62
CA ASP A 103 -10.17 0.95 20.41
C ASP A 103 -9.96 2.42 20.05
N ILE A 104 -10.89 2.97 19.29
CA ILE A 104 -10.72 4.27 18.65
C ILE A 104 -11.88 5.21 19.00
N ALA A 105 -11.52 6.41 19.44
CA ALA A 105 -12.49 7.48 19.66
C ALA A 105 -12.98 8.05 18.33
N GLY A 106 -14.14 8.66 18.32
CA GLY A 106 -14.70 9.31 17.14
C GLY A 106 -16.21 9.28 17.12
N GLY A 107 -16.77 9.24 15.93
CA GLY A 107 -18.23 9.21 15.76
C GLY A 107 -18.62 8.69 14.37
N PHE A 108 -19.84 8.21 14.26
CA PHE A 108 -20.41 7.83 12.98
C PHE A 108 -20.58 9.03 12.07
N GLY A 109 -20.27 8.84 10.80
CA GLY A 109 -20.55 9.78 9.73
C GLY A 109 -21.66 9.31 8.81
N ASN A 110 -22.08 10.20 7.94
CA ASN A 110 -23.01 9.90 6.86
C ASN A 110 -22.33 10.17 5.53
N PHE A 111 -22.08 9.13 4.76
CA PHE A 111 -21.34 9.26 3.51
C PHE A 111 -21.99 10.24 2.53
N GLN A 112 -23.28 10.26 2.42
CA GLN A 112 -23.99 11.18 1.50
C GLN A 112 -23.77 12.65 1.86
N GLN A 113 -23.64 12.96 3.15
CA GLN A 113 -23.42 14.32 3.64
C GLN A 113 -21.95 14.67 3.73
N ASP A 114 -21.11 13.69 4.08
CA ASP A 114 -19.71 13.91 4.44
C ASP A 114 -18.71 13.60 3.32
N ASN A 115 -19.14 13.04 2.20
CA ASN A 115 -18.24 12.55 1.15
C ASN A 115 -17.24 13.61 0.64
N LEU A 116 -17.64 14.87 0.57
CA LEU A 116 -16.76 15.96 0.12
C LEU A 116 -15.63 16.28 1.10
N ARG A 117 -15.77 15.85 2.36
CA ARG A 117 -14.75 16.01 3.39
C ARG A 117 -13.71 14.91 3.36
N ILE A 118 -14.01 13.78 2.69
CA ILE A 118 -13.17 12.59 2.68
C ILE A 118 -12.24 12.64 1.48
N LYS A 119 -10.95 12.54 1.73
CA LYS A 119 -9.90 12.45 0.72
C LYS A 119 -9.35 11.03 0.64
N HIS A 120 -8.90 10.65 -0.53
CA HIS A 120 -8.26 9.34 -0.79
C HIS A 120 -9.15 8.13 -0.52
N LEU A 121 -10.45 8.28 -0.63
CA LEU A 121 -11.37 7.15 -0.52
C LEU A 121 -11.33 6.34 -1.81
N SER A 122 -10.89 5.09 -1.69
CA SER A 122 -10.95 4.14 -2.81
C SER A 122 -12.40 3.78 -3.14
N PRO A 123 -12.77 3.68 -4.43
CA PRO A 123 -14.09 3.21 -4.83
C PRO A 123 -14.37 1.77 -4.42
N MET A 124 -13.34 1.02 -4.05
CA MET A 124 -13.46 -0.36 -3.55
C MET A 124 -13.89 -0.44 -2.09
N CYS A 125 -13.83 0.65 -1.34
CA CYS A 125 -14.24 0.68 0.05
C CYS A 125 -15.75 0.65 0.18
N ASP A 126 -16.24 -0.23 1.06
CA ASP A 126 -17.64 -0.19 1.49
C ASP A 126 -17.82 0.97 2.48
N HIS A 127 -18.61 1.93 2.09
CA HIS A 127 -18.85 3.16 2.85
C HIS A 127 -20.29 3.28 3.38
N GLN A 128 -21.01 2.18 3.50
CA GLN A 128 -22.37 2.19 4.09
C GLN A 128 -22.33 2.69 5.52
N ASN A 129 -21.34 2.25 6.27
CA ASN A 129 -21.09 2.69 7.65
C ASN A 129 -19.68 3.25 7.73
N ILE A 130 -19.56 4.51 8.11
CA ILE A 130 -18.27 5.19 8.26
C ILE A 130 -18.10 5.73 9.67
N TRP A 131 -16.85 5.74 10.12
CA TRP A 131 -16.43 6.26 11.41
C TRP A 131 -15.34 7.30 11.20
N PHE A 132 -15.58 8.50 11.65
CA PHE A 132 -14.58 9.54 11.71
C PHE A 132 -13.79 9.39 13.02
N ALA A 133 -12.54 8.96 12.92
CA ALA A 133 -11.63 8.83 14.06
C ALA A 133 -11.26 10.21 14.62
N GLY A 134 -11.05 10.28 15.92
CA GLY A 134 -10.73 11.53 16.60
C GLY A 134 -9.61 11.42 17.64
#